data_ac1a77c61612081e3c3d859d28117ae9
#
_entry.id   ac1a77c61612081e3c3d859d28117ae9
#
_cell.length_a   1.000
_cell.length_b   1.000
_cell.length_c   1.000
_cell.angle_alpha   90.00
_cell.angle_beta   90.00
_cell.angle_gamma   90.00
#
_symmetry.space_group_name_H-M   'P 1'
#
loop_
_entity.id
_entity.type
_entity.pdbx_description
1 polymer ?
#
loop_
_entity_poly.entity_id
_entity_poly.type
_entity_poly.pdbx_seq_one_letter_code
_entity_poly.pdbx_strand_id
1 'polypeptide(L)'
;LKFLSLGKWFLVVLCISGMLIQYGCAFKDIDKRLFVSAIGIDPAENVENGYKVTVKVALPFGAIKDSAKPSFAYLSREGHSIGEAIRMLETHIDKVLELGHMKTIIVHEKLLRNDMQTFMDYFIRRGDIQLISYVAGARPSAETILKVEPKTEAPASVALINFFGATANDSPYVVTTFLFQLRRDILADGINPVLPLIETNEKGDELIVNHSVVVDGREDPTVLSTIETKYFNSLLKNSTGLTYLVKKGSLELLLNISQSEMTYQFVPREGSGVPRAIDMHIVMKGIIGESNKDLSIAKLDEYNRLASKEVKQKILHFLIKMQEENLDPFGFGLHFRTTRLYTEDLFTAWQKAYPDIEFKVTVEVKLQGTGTIE
;
A
#
# COMPACT_ATOMS: atom_id res chain seq x y z
N LEU A 1 -8.82 67.79 24.81
CA LEU A 1 -8.17 67.72 23.47
C LEU A 1 -6.84 66.93 23.47
N LYS A 2 -6.02 66.97 24.54
CA LYS A 2 -4.74 66.21 24.58
C LYS A 2 -4.90 64.66 24.70
N PHE A 3 -5.97 64.15 25.30
CA PHE A 3 -6.23 62.72 25.41
C PHE A 3 -6.62 62.07 24.08
N LEU A 4 -7.31 62.78 23.18
CA LEU A 4 -7.68 62.29 21.82
C LEU A 4 -6.45 62.17 20.91
N SER A 5 -5.38 62.93 21.14
CA SER A 5 -4.15 62.80 20.34
C SER A 5 -3.30 61.56 20.76
N LEU A 6 -3.27 61.22 22.05
CA LEU A 6 -2.55 60.04 22.53
C LEU A 6 -3.15 58.73 21.99
N GLY A 7 -4.48 58.62 21.94
CA GLY A 7 -5.16 57.46 21.40
C GLY A 7 -4.90 57.26 19.89
N LYS A 8 -4.82 58.35 19.12
CA LYS A 8 -4.47 58.27 17.69
C LYS A 8 -3.03 57.81 17.48
N TRP A 9 -2.09 58.29 18.27
CA TRP A 9 -0.69 57.82 18.20
C TRP A 9 -0.53 56.38 18.60
N PHE A 10 -1.26 55.92 19.61
CA PHE A 10 -1.25 54.49 20.04
C PHE A 10 -1.82 53.60 18.92
N LEU A 11 -2.87 54.01 18.26
CA LEU A 11 -3.46 53.27 17.14
C LEU A 11 -2.51 53.22 15.94
N VAL A 12 -1.80 54.30 15.62
CA VAL A 12 -0.79 54.33 14.55
C VAL A 12 0.38 53.41 14.87
N VAL A 13 0.89 53.41 16.11
CA VAL A 13 1.95 52.50 16.55
C VAL A 13 1.51 51.05 16.51
N LEU A 14 0.24 50.75 16.89
CA LEU A 14 -0.32 49.42 16.85
C LEU A 14 -0.47 48.91 15.37
N CYS A 15 -0.90 49.79 14.45
CA CYS A 15 -0.97 49.47 13.02
C CYS A 15 0.42 49.24 12.42
N ILE A 16 1.42 50.08 12.76
CA ILE A 16 2.78 49.92 12.28
C ILE A 16 3.40 48.62 12.85
N SER A 17 3.17 48.30 14.13
CA SER A 17 3.59 47.04 14.73
C SER A 17 2.93 45.84 14.07
N GLY A 18 1.64 45.95 13.74
CA GLY A 18 0.90 44.90 12.97
C GLY A 18 1.45 44.67 11.55
N MET A 19 1.89 45.75 10.88
CA MET A 19 2.55 45.65 9.57
C MET A 19 3.95 45.02 9.64
N LEU A 20 4.68 45.23 10.74
CA LEU A 20 6.02 44.66 10.95
C LEU A 20 5.98 43.15 11.30
N ILE A 21 4.84 42.64 11.78
CA ILE A 21 4.66 41.23 12.12
C ILE A 21 4.25 40.42 10.87
N GLN A 22 3.90 41.04 9.76
CA GLN A 22 3.65 40.36 8.49
C GLN A 22 4.96 39.95 7.79
N TYR A 23 5.85 39.27 8.50
CA TYR A 23 6.94 38.52 7.86
C TYR A 23 6.32 37.33 7.13
N GLY A 24 6.04 37.61 5.86
CA GLY A 24 5.34 36.75 4.96
C GLY A 24 6.03 35.40 4.76
N CYS A 25 5.23 34.49 4.28
CA CYS A 25 5.66 33.19 3.78
C CYS A 25 6.96 33.34 2.97
N ALA A 26 7.96 32.53 3.29
CA ALA A 26 9.20 32.49 2.53
C ALA A 26 8.85 32.18 1.07
N PHE A 27 9.03 33.17 0.18
CA PHE A 27 8.76 33.04 -1.24
C PHE A 27 9.75 32.01 -1.79
N LYS A 28 9.24 30.86 -2.20
CA LYS A 28 10.01 29.78 -2.81
C LYS A 28 10.02 30.02 -4.31
N ASP A 29 11.16 30.41 -4.87
CA ASP A 29 11.36 30.60 -6.30
C ASP A 29 11.17 29.27 -7.03
N ILE A 30 10.12 29.15 -7.85
CA ILE A 30 9.73 27.93 -8.57
C ILE A 30 10.78 27.58 -9.63
N ASP A 31 11.40 28.57 -10.25
CA ASP A 31 12.38 28.36 -11.33
C ASP A 31 13.67 27.70 -10.84
N LYS A 32 13.95 27.79 -9.54
CA LYS A 32 15.11 27.16 -8.89
C LYS A 32 14.80 25.80 -8.27
N ARG A 33 13.70 25.14 -8.64
CA ARG A 33 13.28 23.86 -8.08
C ARG A 33 13.09 22.80 -9.15
N LEU A 34 13.45 21.58 -8.78
CA LEU A 34 13.12 20.36 -9.51
C LEU A 34 12.09 19.56 -8.73
N PHE A 35 10.91 19.39 -9.28
CA PHE A 35 9.82 18.66 -8.65
C PHE A 35 10.03 17.16 -8.81
N VAL A 36 10.26 16.49 -7.71
CA VAL A 36 10.37 15.03 -7.65
C VAL A 36 8.97 14.44 -7.69
N SER A 37 8.70 13.59 -8.68
CA SER A 37 7.42 12.89 -8.83
C SER A 37 7.42 11.52 -8.15
N ALA A 38 8.57 10.83 -8.17
CA ALA A 38 8.77 9.54 -7.52
C ALA A 38 10.24 9.37 -7.11
N ILE A 39 10.47 8.52 -6.11
CA ILE A 39 11.79 8.14 -5.62
C ILE A 39 11.92 6.63 -5.60
N GLY A 40 13.06 6.12 -6.03
CA GLY A 40 13.45 4.71 -5.96
C GLY A 40 14.63 4.53 -5.03
N ILE A 41 14.60 3.48 -4.22
CA ILE A 41 15.65 3.13 -3.29
C ILE A 41 16.09 1.69 -3.56
N ASP A 42 17.35 1.54 -3.95
CA ASP A 42 18.01 0.27 -4.21
C ASP A 42 19.19 0.07 -3.24
N PRO A 43 19.68 -1.15 -3.03
CA PRO A 43 20.98 -1.36 -2.39
C PRO A 43 22.08 -0.67 -3.22
N ALA A 44 23.04 -0.02 -2.55
CA ALA A 44 24.20 0.55 -3.22
C ALA A 44 25.14 -0.54 -3.73
N GLU A 45 25.79 -0.28 -4.84
CA GLU A 45 26.78 -1.18 -5.44
C GLU A 45 28.21 -0.87 -4.94
N ASN A 46 28.49 0.42 -4.67
CA ASN A 46 29.84 0.90 -4.33
C ASN A 46 29.97 1.38 -2.89
N VAL A 47 28.89 1.36 -2.11
CA VAL A 47 28.84 1.77 -0.70
C VAL A 47 28.35 0.60 0.13
N GLU A 48 29.22 0.06 0.97
CA GLU A 48 28.87 -1.06 1.83
C GLU A 48 27.69 -0.71 2.75
N ASN A 49 26.64 -1.54 2.75
CA ASN A 49 25.37 -1.31 3.46
C ASN A 49 24.70 0.03 3.17
N GLY A 50 25.03 0.62 2.01
CA GLY A 50 24.50 1.91 1.57
C GLY A 50 23.24 1.78 0.70
N TYR A 51 22.72 2.93 0.32
CA TYR A 51 21.54 3.08 -0.53
C TYR A 51 21.88 3.79 -1.83
N LYS A 52 21.35 3.27 -2.93
CA LYS A 52 21.30 3.98 -4.21
C LYS A 52 19.92 4.65 -4.31
N VAL A 53 19.92 5.96 -4.35
CA VAL A 53 18.69 6.75 -4.47
C VAL A 53 18.54 7.23 -5.90
N THR A 54 17.42 6.93 -6.53
CA THR A 54 17.04 7.41 -7.86
C THR A 54 15.81 8.30 -7.74
N VAL A 55 15.91 9.56 -8.17
CA VAL A 55 14.75 10.47 -8.22
C VAL A 55 14.29 10.65 -9.67
N LYS A 56 12.98 10.60 -9.87
CA LYS A 56 12.30 10.96 -11.11
C LYS A 56 11.79 12.38 -10.99
N VAL A 57 12.35 13.28 -11.77
CA VAL A 57 12.03 14.70 -11.74
C VAL A 57 11.30 15.13 -13.01
N ALA A 58 10.25 15.94 -12.84
CA ALA A 58 9.52 16.52 -13.96
C ALA A 58 10.32 17.71 -14.52
N LEU A 59 10.54 17.72 -15.83
CA LEU A 59 11.16 18.84 -16.55
C LEU A 59 10.07 19.83 -16.98
N PRO A 60 10.30 21.16 -16.83
CA PRO A 60 9.31 22.16 -17.23
C PRO A 60 9.00 22.07 -18.74
N PHE A 61 7.73 22.23 -19.10
CA PHE A 61 7.30 22.40 -20.50
C PHE A 61 8.06 23.58 -21.12
N GLY A 62 8.73 23.36 -22.25
CA GLY A 62 9.47 24.41 -22.95
C GLY A 62 11.00 24.19 -23.01
N ALA A 63 11.56 23.28 -22.22
CA ALA A 63 12.96 22.87 -22.33
C ALA A 63 13.25 22.07 -23.62
N ILE A 64 12.21 21.51 -24.25
CA ILE A 64 12.29 20.73 -25.49
C ILE A 64 11.27 21.29 -26.47
N LYS A 65 11.76 22.00 -27.50
CA LYS A 65 10.91 22.75 -28.44
C LYS A 65 9.92 21.93 -29.28
N ASP A 66 9.98 20.59 -29.26
CA ASP A 66 9.24 19.72 -30.19
C ASP A 66 8.45 18.58 -29.59
N SER A 67 8.28 18.49 -28.24
CA SER A 67 7.47 17.42 -27.66
C SER A 67 6.27 17.93 -26.88
N ALA A 68 5.07 17.51 -27.31
CA ALA A 68 3.81 17.73 -26.59
C ALA A 68 3.71 16.85 -25.32
N LYS A 69 4.72 16.08 -24.95
CA LYS A 69 4.74 15.16 -23.82
C LYS A 69 5.58 15.71 -22.67
N PRO A 70 5.13 15.59 -21.41
CA PRO A 70 5.96 15.88 -20.25
C PRO A 70 7.22 15.00 -20.28
N SER A 71 8.38 15.62 -20.16
CA SER A 71 9.65 14.90 -20.09
C SER A 71 10.12 14.76 -18.64
N PHE A 72 10.81 13.66 -18.36
CA PHE A 72 11.38 13.36 -17.05
C PHE A 72 12.87 13.16 -17.15
N ALA A 73 13.58 13.56 -16.11
CA ALA A 73 14.96 13.16 -15.89
C ALA A 73 15.07 12.21 -14.72
N TYR A 74 16.04 11.34 -14.76
CA TYR A 74 16.36 10.38 -13.71
C TYR A 74 17.76 10.69 -13.20
N LEU A 75 17.86 10.92 -11.89
CA LEU A 75 19.11 11.26 -11.23
C LEU A 75 19.36 10.25 -10.15
N SER A 76 20.54 9.63 -10.12
CA SER A 76 20.88 8.58 -9.15
C SER A 76 22.20 8.90 -8.45
N ARG A 77 22.28 8.63 -7.15
CA ARG A 77 23.52 8.66 -6.34
C ARG A 77 23.45 7.64 -5.22
N GLU A 78 24.63 7.23 -4.78
CA GLU A 78 24.80 6.34 -3.63
C GLU A 78 25.26 7.13 -2.40
N GLY A 79 24.94 6.61 -1.23
CA GLY A 79 25.36 7.13 0.06
C GLY A 79 25.12 6.12 1.18
N HIS A 80 25.72 6.33 2.35
CA HIS A 80 25.50 5.49 3.53
C HIS A 80 24.08 5.65 4.11
N SER A 81 23.40 6.72 3.74
CA SER A 81 21.99 6.97 4.07
C SER A 81 21.24 7.58 2.89
N ILE A 82 19.90 7.46 2.90
CA ILE A 82 19.03 8.09 1.91
C ILE A 82 19.25 9.60 1.88
N GLY A 83 19.40 10.23 3.06
CA GLY A 83 19.63 11.67 3.18
C GLY A 83 20.96 12.10 2.57
N GLU A 84 22.03 11.32 2.77
CA GLU A 84 23.34 11.57 2.17
C GLU A 84 23.28 11.45 0.65
N ALA A 85 22.70 10.37 0.14
CA ALA A 85 22.56 10.17 -1.31
C ALA A 85 21.78 11.32 -1.97
N ILE A 86 20.71 11.83 -1.36
CA ILE A 86 19.96 13.00 -1.86
C ILE A 86 20.81 14.27 -1.82
N ARG A 87 21.56 14.50 -0.76
CA ARG A 87 22.48 15.66 -0.68
C ARG A 87 23.57 15.59 -1.74
N MET A 88 24.09 14.38 -2.00
CA MET A 88 25.05 14.18 -3.10
C MET A 88 24.41 14.43 -4.47
N LEU A 89 23.13 14.09 -4.67
CA LEU A 89 22.39 14.47 -5.88
C LEU A 89 22.36 16.00 -6.05
N GLU A 90 22.06 16.75 -4.99
CA GLU A 90 21.96 18.21 -5.00
C GLU A 90 23.29 18.89 -5.36
N THR A 91 24.45 18.27 -5.18
CA THR A 91 25.75 18.80 -5.62
C THR A 91 26.00 18.75 -7.11
N HIS A 92 25.17 18.01 -7.86
CA HIS A 92 25.32 17.79 -9.31
C HIS A 92 24.22 18.47 -10.12
N ILE A 93 23.35 19.24 -9.48
CA ILE A 93 22.25 19.97 -10.11
C ILE A 93 22.29 21.43 -9.65
N ASP A 94 21.88 22.31 -10.55
CA ASP A 94 21.80 23.76 -10.31
C ASP A 94 20.50 24.19 -9.60
N LYS A 95 19.67 23.25 -9.20
CA LYS A 95 18.34 23.45 -8.60
C LYS A 95 18.17 22.61 -7.34
N VAL A 96 17.26 23.03 -6.47
CA VAL A 96 16.90 22.31 -5.24
C VAL A 96 15.84 21.24 -5.54
N LEU A 97 16.01 20.04 -5.01
CA LEU A 97 15.01 18.98 -5.10
C LEU A 97 13.81 19.30 -4.20
N GLU A 98 12.62 19.35 -4.79
CA GLU A 98 11.36 19.57 -4.08
C GLU A 98 10.61 18.23 -3.97
N LEU A 99 10.62 17.63 -2.77
CA LEU A 99 10.01 16.33 -2.49
C LEU A 99 8.51 16.43 -2.11
N GLY A 100 8.00 17.64 -1.87
CA GLY A 100 6.61 17.86 -1.44
C GLY A 100 5.53 17.43 -2.45
N HIS A 101 5.92 17.21 -3.70
CA HIS A 101 5.03 16.73 -4.77
C HIS A 101 5.20 15.24 -5.09
N MET A 102 6.10 14.57 -4.40
CA MET A 102 6.35 13.15 -4.58
C MET A 102 5.11 12.33 -4.22
N LYS A 103 4.70 11.45 -5.14
CA LYS A 103 3.52 10.60 -4.99
C LYS A 103 3.83 9.13 -4.74
N THR A 104 5.04 8.69 -5.12
CA THR A 104 5.39 7.27 -5.05
C THR A 104 6.81 7.08 -4.51
N ILE A 105 6.95 6.16 -3.57
CA ILE A 105 8.20 5.68 -3.00
C ILE A 105 8.31 4.21 -3.39
N ILE A 106 9.36 3.85 -4.12
CA ILE A 106 9.62 2.49 -4.60
C ILE A 106 10.87 1.97 -3.92
N VAL A 107 10.78 0.79 -3.33
CA VAL A 107 11.84 0.20 -2.53
C VAL A 107 12.18 -1.17 -3.10
N HIS A 108 13.46 -1.41 -3.39
CA HIS A 108 13.92 -2.73 -3.80
C HIS A 108 13.51 -3.79 -2.76
N GLU A 109 12.98 -4.93 -3.20
CA GLU A 109 12.50 -6.00 -2.29
C GLU A 109 13.53 -6.41 -1.23
N LYS A 110 14.82 -6.45 -1.58
CA LYS A 110 15.91 -6.78 -0.64
C LYS A 110 16.06 -5.78 0.53
N LEU A 111 15.48 -4.60 0.44
CA LEU A 111 15.49 -3.60 1.52
C LEU A 111 14.23 -3.68 2.39
N LEU A 112 13.26 -4.54 2.05
CA LEU A 112 12.02 -4.76 2.81
C LEU A 112 12.24 -5.77 3.95
N ARG A 113 13.29 -5.57 4.77
CA ARG A 113 13.69 -6.44 5.89
C ARG A 113 13.83 -5.64 7.20
N ASN A 114 14.52 -6.24 8.14
CA ASN A 114 14.62 -5.83 9.56
C ASN A 114 14.80 -4.31 9.81
N ASP A 115 15.31 -3.54 8.88
CA ASP A 115 15.62 -2.13 9.09
C ASP A 115 14.62 -1.16 8.47
N MET A 116 13.40 -1.61 8.20
CA MET A 116 12.35 -0.76 7.62
C MET A 116 12.05 0.46 8.50
N GLN A 117 12.24 0.38 9.82
CA GLN A 117 12.03 1.53 10.69
C GLN A 117 13.06 2.63 10.42
N THR A 118 14.35 2.30 10.33
CA THR A 118 15.43 3.26 10.01
C THR A 118 15.23 3.83 8.60
N PHE A 119 14.89 2.98 7.65
CA PHE A 119 14.54 3.38 6.29
C PHE A 119 13.38 4.38 6.28
N MET A 120 12.30 4.08 7.00
CA MET A 120 11.10 4.93 7.06
C MET A 120 11.34 6.25 7.78
N ASP A 121 12.25 6.28 8.75
CA ASP A 121 12.58 7.48 9.53
C ASP A 121 12.93 8.67 8.63
N TYR A 122 13.68 8.46 7.55
CA TYR A 122 14.00 9.53 6.59
C TYR A 122 12.73 10.19 6.03
N PHE A 123 11.78 9.39 5.55
CA PHE A 123 10.56 9.90 4.92
C PHE A 123 9.59 10.55 5.90
N ILE A 124 9.57 10.06 7.13
CA ILE A 124 8.62 10.48 8.17
C ILE A 124 9.10 11.74 8.91
N ARG A 125 10.40 11.88 9.14
CA ARG A 125 10.98 13.05 9.83
C ARG A 125 10.96 14.30 8.95
N ARG A 126 10.80 14.14 7.65
CA ARG A 126 10.69 15.27 6.73
C ARG A 126 9.25 15.79 6.69
N GLY A 127 9.04 17.02 7.10
CA GLY A 127 7.70 17.66 7.06
C GLY A 127 7.24 18.07 5.66
N ASP A 128 8.11 17.99 4.64
CA ASP A 128 7.79 18.30 3.25
C ASP A 128 7.28 17.09 2.45
N ILE A 129 7.44 15.86 2.94
CA ILE A 129 6.96 14.65 2.27
C ILE A 129 5.50 14.36 2.67
N GLN A 130 4.64 14.10 1.68
CA GLN A 130 3.25 13.78 1.92
C GLN A 130 3.09 12.35 2.45
N LEU A 131 2.47 12.20 3.62
CA LEU A 131 2.22 10.88 4.22
C LEU A 131 1.22 10.03 3.42
N ILE A 132 0.49 10.62 2.46
CA ILE A 132 -0.38 9.94 1.50
C ILE A 132 0.35 9.50 0.22
N SER A 133 1.68 9.56 0.19
CA SER A 133 2.46 8.96 -0.89
C SER A 133 2.32 7.44 -0.87
N TYR A 134 2.20 6.82 -2.05
CA TYR A 134 2.16 5.37 -2.20
C TYR A 134 3.55 4.76 -1.95
N VAL A 135 3.56 3.60 -1.30
CA VAL A 135 4.79 2.83 -1.10
C VAL A 135 4.64 1.46 -1.76
N ALA A 136 5.66 1.04 -2.48
CA ALA A 136 5.68 -0.24 -3.19
C ALA A 136 7.07 -0.90 -3.12
N GLY A 137 7.08 -2.23 -3.12
CA GLY A 137 8.28 -3.01 -3.41
C GLY A 137 8.60 -3.02 -4.91
N ALA A 138 9.84 -3.28 -5.27
CA ALA A 138 10.30 -3.37 -6.65
C ALA A 138 11.17 -4.59 -6.92
N ARG A 139 10.99 -5.18 -8.09
CA ARG A 139 11.83 -6.23 -8.68
C ARG A 139 11.97 -5.97 -10.19
N PRO A 140 13.17 -5.97 -10.80
CA PRO A 140 14.45 -6.32 -10.20
C PRO A 140 15.11 -5.16 -9.42
N SER A 141 14.75 -3.88 -9.69
CA SER A 141 15.25 -2.71 -8.97
C SER A 141 14.27 -1.55 -9.03
N ALA A 142 14.31 -0.68 -8.04
CA ALA A 142 13.47 0.52 -8.01
C ALA A 142 13.82 1.47 -9.16
N GLU A 143 15.11 1.60 -9.50
CA GLU A 143 15.58 2.40 -10.65
C GLU A 143 14.99 1.87 -11.96
N THR A 144 14.99 0.55 -12.17
CA THR A 144 14.41 -0.06 -13.38
C THR A 144 12.92 0.27 -13.48
N ILE A 145 12.16 0.08 -12.38
CA ILE A 145 10.74 0.39 -12.35
C ILE A 145 10.46 1.86 -12.69
N LEU A 146 11.23 2.79 -12.12
CA LEU A 146 11.05 4.23 -12.39
C LEU A 146 11.29 4.60 -13.84
N LYS A 147 12.17 3.88 -14.53
CA LYS A 147 12.56 4.13 -15.94
C LYS A 147 11.64 3.49 -16.95
N VAL A 148 10.73 2.60 -16.55
CA VAL A 148 9.76 2.01 -17.49
C VAL A 148 8.87 3.11 -18.06
N GLU A 149 8.72 3.15 -19.37
CA GLU A 149 7.79 4.02 -20.09
C GLU A 149 6.66 3.18 -20.69
N PRO A 150 5.53 3.05 -19.95
CA PRO A 150 4.40 2.24 -20.43
C PRO A 150 3.83 2.81 -21.74
N LYS A 151 3.51 1.93 -22.69
CA LYS A 151 2.93 2.31 -23.98
C LYS A 151 1.52 2.90 -23.89
N THR A 152 0.84 2.62 -22.80
CA THR A 152 -0.58 2.97 -22.59
C THR A 152 -0.77 4.43 -22.19
N GLU A 153 0.23 5.06 -21.61
CA GLU A 153 0.16 6.46 -21.18
C GLU A 153 1.52 7.15 -21.21
N ALA A 154 1.49 8.43 -21.39
CA ALA A 154 2.61 9.30 -21.08
C ALA A 154 2.27 10.01 -19.77
N PRO A 155 3.13 10.11 -18.82
CA PRO A 155 4.42 9.48 -18.57
C PRO A 155 4.35 8.42 -17.43
N ALA A 156 5.37 7.58 -17.30
CA ALA A 156 5.40 6.48 -16.32
C ALA A 156 5.09 6.85 -14.85
N SER A 157 5.30 8.09 -14.41
CA SER A 157 4.91 8.55 -13.07
C SER A 157 3.40 8.63 -12.87
N VAL A 158 2.67 9.01 -13.93
CA VAL A 158 1.20 9.03 -13.92
C VAL A 158 0.66 7.60 -13.94
N ALA A 159 1.29 6.69 -14.69
CA ALA A 159 0.90 5.29 -14.70
C ALA A 159 0.96 4.66 -13.31
N LEU A 160 2.04 4.88 -12.54
CA LEU A 160 2.14 4.39 -11.16
C LEU A 160 1.06 4.99 -10.23
N ILE A 161 0.80 6.30 -10.36
CA ILE A 161 -0.27 6.96 -9.59
C ILE A 161 -1.64 6.38 -9.95
N ASN A 162 -1.89 6.15 -11.24
CA ASN A 162 -3.14 5.58 -11.73
C ASN A 162 -3.30 4.11 -11.30
N PHE A 163 -2.22 3.33 -11.28
CA PHE A 163 -2.26 1.97 -10.75
C PHE A 163 -2.76 1.94 -9.30
N PHE A 164 -2.21 2.79 -8.44
CA PHE A 164 -2.57 2.81 -7.02
C PHE A 164 -3.83 3.61 -6.71
N GLY A 165 -4.17 4.61 -7.53
CA GLY A 165 -5.34 5.46 -7.30
C GLY A 165 -6.62 4.90 -7.90
N ALA A 166 -6.65 4.65 -9.21
CA ALA A 166 -7.84 4.20 -9.92
C ALA A 166 -7.91 2.67 -10.06
N THR A 167 -6.85 2.07 -10.62
CA THR A 167 -6.85 0.63 -10.92
C THR A 167 -6.88 -0.23 -9.66
N ALA A 168 -6.18 0.17 -8.59
CA ALA A 168 -6.15 -0.60 -7.35
C ALA A 168 -7.49 -0.65 -6.63
N ASN A 169 -8.33 0.39 -6.78
CA ASN A 169 -9.68 0.38 -6.21
C ASN A 169 -10.60 -0.63 -6.91
N ASP A 170 -10.35 -0.92 -8.18
CA ASP A 170 -11.20 -1.79 -9.00
C ASP A 170 -10.57 -3.18 -9.21
N SER A 171 -9.27 -3.35 -8.97
CA SER A 171 -8.56 -4.62 -9.16
C SER A 171 -8.34 -5.35 -7.85
N PRO A 172 -8.86 -6.58 -7.70
CA PRO A 172 -8.62 -7.39 -6.50
C PRO A 172 -7.18 -7.92 -6.41
N TYR A 173 -6.37 -7.72 -7.43
CA TYR A 173 -4.99 -8.20 -7.52
C TYR A 173 -3.95 -7.15 -7.14
N VAL A 174 -4.37 -5.91 -6.87
CA VAL A 174 -3.48 -4.81 -6.51
C VAL A 174 -3.71 -4.40 -5.07
N VAL A 175 -2.65 -4.44 -4.27
CA VAL A 175 -2.63 -3.86 -2.92
C VAL A 175 -2.25 -2.39 -3.04
N THR A 176 -2.85 -1.55 -2.21
CA THR A 176 -2.46 -0.14 -2.08
C THR A 176 -2.02 0.14 -0.66
N THR A 177 -0.82 0.70 -0.50
CA THR A 177 -0.30 1.05 0.80
C THR A 177 0.25 2.47 0.78
N PHE A 178 -0.26 3.31 1.67
CA PHE A 178 0.24 4.66 1.88
C PHE A 178 1.37 4.68 2.91
N LEU A 179 2.22 5.69 2.82
CA LEU A 179 3.33 5.91 3.74
C LEU A 179 2.87 5.95 5.21
N PHE A 180 1.73 6.60 5.52
CA PHE A 180 1.20 6.63 6.89
C PHE A 180 0.72 5.27 7.38
N GLN A 181 0.16 4.43 6.49
CA GLN A 181 -0.27 3.07 6.82
C GLN A 181 0.95 2.19 7.09
N LEU A 182 1.94 2.21 6.19
CA LEU A 182 3.19 1.47 6.38
C LEU A 182 3.87 1.84 7.70
N ARG A 183 3.95 3.15 8.01
CA ARG A 183 4.48 3.60 9.30
C ARG A 183 3.71 3.03 10.49
N ARG A 184 2.39 3.14 10.45
CA ARG A 184 1.52 2.60 11.51
C ARG A 184 1.81 1.12 11.75
N ASP A 185 1.85 0.34 10.66
CA ASP A 185 1.93 -1.11 10.74
C ASP A 185 3.34 -1.60 11.11
N ILE A 186 4.40 -0.85 10.74
CA ILE A 186 5.77 -1.13 11.20
C ILE A 186 5.95 -0.86 12.70
N LEU A 187 5.30 0.19 13.21
CA LEU A 187 5.41 0.58 14.63
C LEU A 187 4.44 -0.16 15.55
N ALA A 188 3.45 -0.84 14.97
CA ALA A 188 2.45 -1.56 15.73
C ALA A 188 2.79 -3.03 15.86
N ASP A 189 2.95 -3.51 17.10
CA ASP A 189 3.08 -4.95 17.34
C ASP A 189 1.78 -5.68 17.01
N GLY A 190 1.88 -6.85 16.37
CA GLY A 190 0.76 -7.73 16.05
C GLY A 190 0.09 -7.46 14.71
N ILE A 191 0.83 -6.86 13.77
CA ILE A 191 0.47 -6.76 12.36
C ILE A 191 1.73 -6.80 11.49
N ASN A 192 1.64 -7.44 10.34
CA ASN A 192 2.68 -7.39 9.32
C ASN A 192 2.22 -6.50 8.16
N PRO A 193 2.94 -5.41 7.82
CA PRO A 193 2.60 -4.58 6.67
C PRO A 193 2.62 -5.37 5.37
N VAL A 194 1.71 -5.03 4.46
CA VAL A 194 1.66 -5.60 3.11
C VAL A 194 1.86 -4.49 2.09
N LEU A 195 2.81 -4.67 1.18
CA LEU A 195 3.11 -3.72 0.10
C LEU A 195 2.80 -4.36 -1.26
N PRO A 196 2.33 -3.60 -2.24
CA PRO A 196 2.32 -4.06 -3.63
C PRO A 196 3.76 -4.28 -4.10
N LEU A 197 4.00 -5.31 -4.88
CA LEU A 197 5.26 -5.57 -5.55
C LEU A 197 5.13 -5.21 -7.03
N ILE A 198 5.97 -4.30 -7.50
CA ILE A 198 6.02 -3.87 -8.90
C ILE A 198 7.13 -4.62 -9.61
N GLU A 199 6.79 -5.23 -10.72
CA GLU A 199 7.71 -5.96 -11.58
C GLU A 199 7.64 -5.42 -13.02
N THR A 200 8.60 -5.78 -13.85
CA THR A 200 8.55 -5.53 -15.29
C THR A 200 8.39 -6.83 -16.05
N ASN A 201 7.81 -6.77 -17.26
CA ASN A 201 7.90 -7.87 -18.18
C ASN A 201 9.38 -8.09 -18.64
N GLU A 202 9.64 -9.19 -19.35
CA GLU A 202 11.00 -9.53 -19.84
C GLU A 202 11.60 -8.46 -20.76
N LYS A 203 10.76 -7.68 -21.44
CA LYS A 203 11.21 -6.59 -22.33
C LYS A 203 11.48 -5.28 -21.59
N GLY A 204 11.03 -5.14 -20.33
CA GLY A 204 11.20 -3.91 -19.56
C GLY A 204 10.32 -2.74 -20.03
N ASP A 205 9.25 -3.01 -20.78
CA ASP A 205 8.36 -1.98 -21.37
C ASP A 205 6.94 -1.96 -20.77
N GLU A 206 6.67 -2.84 -19.80
CA GLU A 206 5.40 -2.89 -19.07
C GLU A 206 5.63 -3.03 -17.57
N LEU A 207 4.78 -2.39 -16.78
CA LEU A 207 4.70 -2.56 -15.33
C LEU A 207 3.67 -3.62 -14.99
N ILE A 208 4.05 -4.56 -14.13
CA ILE A 208 3.18 -5.63 -13.62
C ILE A 208 3.01 -5.39 -12.11
N VAL A 209 1.76 -5.27 -11.64
CA VAL A 209 1.43 -5.03 -10.22
C VAL A 209 0.33 -6.00 -9.83
N ASN A 210 0.69 -7.27 -9.64
CA ASN A 210 -0.27 -8.32 -9.28
C ASN A 210 0.25 -9.27 -8.19
N HIS A 211 1.42 -8.97 -7.63
CA HIS A 211 1.96 -9.60 -6.44
C HIS A 211 1.98 -8.59 -5.30
N SER A 212 2.09 -9.09 -4.09
CA SER A 212 2.36 -8.27 -2.91
C SER A 212 3.40 -8.93 -2.01
N VAL A 213 3.99 -8.17 -1.13
CA VAL A 213 5.01 -8.63 -0.20
C VAL A 213 4.58 -8.33 1.22
N VAL A 214 4.67 -9.32 2.10
CA VAL A 214 4.45 -9.15 3.53
C VAL A 214 5.80 -8.80 4.16
N VAL A 215 5.85 -7.66 4.82
CA VAL A 215 7.06 -7.19 5.50
C VAL A 215 7.10 -7.78 6.91
N ASP A 216 8.01 -8.68 7.15
CA ASP A 216 8.09 -9.47 8.40
C ASP A 216 9.45 -9.41 9.09
N GLY A 217 10.37 -8.62 8.54
CA GLY A 217 11.72 -8.46 9.05
C GLY A 217 12.69 -9.61 8.70
N ARG A 218 12.27 -10.61 7.93
CA ARG A 218 13.15 -11.68 7.45
C ARG A 218 14.04 -11.19 6.29
N GLU A 219 15.11 -11.90 6.03
CA GLU A 219 16.03 -11.59 4.93
C GLU A 219 15.32 -11.73 3.57
N ASP A 220 14.52 -12.77 3.42
CA ASP A 220 13.65 -13.00 2.25
C ASP A 220 12.19 -12.82 2.68
N PRO A 221 11.58 -11.66 2.41
CA PRO A 221 10.20 -11.39 2.78
C PRO A 221 9.23 -12.29 2.00
N THR A 222 8.11 -12.65 2.64
CA THR A 222 7.11 -13.49 2.01
C THR A 222 6.39 -12.76 0.88
N VAL A 223 6.51 -13.30 -0.33
CA VAL A 223 5.79 -12.80 -1.51
C VAL A 223 4.47 -13.55 -1.67
N LEU A 224 3.38 -12.81 -1.70
CA LEU A 224 2.06 -13.33 -2.04
C LEU A 224 1.91 -13.38 -3.56
N SER A 225 1.56 -14.55 -4.08
CA SER A 225 1.21 -14.73 -5.48
C SER A 225 -0.02 -13.88 -5.86
N THR A 226 -0.28 -13.73 -7.15
CA THR A 226 -1.47 -13.04 -7.68
C THR A 226 -2.77 -13.53 -7.03
N ILE A 227 -2.89 -14.84 -6.83
CA ILE A 227 -4.09 -15.44 -6.22
C ILE A 227 -4.15 -15.18 -4.71
N GLU A 228 -3.03 -15.23 -4.00
CA GLU A 228 -2.96 -14.93 -2.57
C GLU A 228 -3.19 -13.45 -2.30
N THR A 229 -2.66 -12.56 -3.15
CA THR A 229 -2.96 -11.12 -3.12
C THR A 229 -4.47 -10.86 -3.23
N LYS A 230 -5.15 -11.58 -4.14
CA LYS A 230 -6.61 -11.52 -4.23
C LYS A 230 -7.30 -12.02 -2.95
N TYR A 231 -6.83 -13.12 -2.34
CA TYR A 231 -7.41 -13.61 -1.09
C TYR A 231 -7.20 -12.61 0.04
N PHE A 232 -6.02 -12.00 0.14
CA PHE A 232 -5.76 -10.92 1.08
C PHE A 232 -6.76 -9.78 0.89
N ASN A 233 -6.90 -9.25 -0.33
CA ASN A 233 -7.84 -8.17 -0.62
C ASN A 233 -9.30 -8.57 -0.36
N SER A 234 -9.69 -9.84 -0.60
CA SER A 234 -11.07 -10.31 -0.36
C SER A 234 -11.49 -10.29 1.10
N LEU A 235 -10.52 -10.32 2.03
CA LEU A 235 -10.74 -10.25 3.47
C LEU A 235 -10.65 -8.81 4.01
N LEU A 236 -10.23 -7.85 3.20
CA LEU A 236 -10.29 -6.44 3.57
C LEU A 236 -11.72 -5.92 3.48
N LYS A 237 -12.02 -4.92 4.30
CA LYS A 237 -13.36 -4.32 4.36
C LYS A 237 -13.69 -3.63 3.03
N ASN A 238 -14.90 -3.90 2.50
CA ASN A 238 -15.43 -3.31 1.26
C ASN A 238 -14.67 -3.69 -0.02
N SER A 239 -14.14 -4.90 -0.11
CA SER A 239 -13.51 -5.39 -1.36
C SER A 239 -14.54 -5.57 -2.48
N THR A 240 -14.22 -5.07 -3.66
CA THR A 240 -15.04 -5.14 -4.88
C THR A 240 -14.28 -5.79 -6.04
N GLY A 241 -14.98 -6.15 -7.11
CA GLY A 241 -14.35 -6.66 -8.33
C GLY A 241 -13.67 -8.04 -8.20
N LEU A 242 -14.01 -8.82 -7.16
CA LEU A 242 -13.41 -10.13 -6.92
C LEU A 242 -13.97 -11.18 -7.87
N THR A 243 -13.10 -12.05 -8.36
CA THR A 243 -13.50 -13.20 -9.16
C THR A 243 -13.11 -14.52 -8.51
N TYR A 244 -14.01 -15.52 -8.50
CA TYR A 244 -13.72 -16.85 -7.98
C TYR A 244 -14.12 -17.92 -8.97
N LEU A 245 -13.16 -18.76 -9.38
CA LEU A 245 -13.45 -19.97 -10.13
C LEU A 245 -13.84 -21.08 -9.14
N VAL A 246 -15.07 -21.59 -9.30
CA VAL A 246 -15.67 -22.65 -8.50
C VAL A 246 -15.88 -23.87 -9.38
N LYS A 247 -15.47 -25.06 -8.92
CA LYS A 247 -15.55 -26.30 -9.68
C LYS A 247 -16.28 -27.39 -8.93
N LYS A 248 -17.18 -28.13 -9.62
CA LYS A 248 -17.84 -29.35 -9.09
C LYS A 248 -17.95 -30.38 -10.19
N GLY A 249 -17.11 -31.39 -10.15
CA GLY A 249 -17.03 -32.38 -11.24
C GLY A 249 -16.67 -31.68 -12.56
N SER A 250 -17.58 -31.78 -13.55
CA SER A 250 -17.42 -31.11 -14.85
C SER A 250 -18.05 -29.69 -14.91
N LEU A 251 -18.69 -29.22 -13.85
CA LEU A 251 -19.24 -27.87 -13.78
C LEU A 251 -18.16 -26.89 -13.33
N GLU A 252 -17.97 -25.80 -14.07
CA GLU A 252 -17.11 -24.68 -13.75
C GLU A 252 -17.94 -23.40 -13.78
N LEU A 253 -17.83 -22.60 -12.71
CA LEU A 253 -18.50 -21.31 -12.55
C LEU A 253 -17.47 -20.24 -12.25
N LEU A 254 -17.44 -19.17 -13.02
CA LEU A 254 -16.70 -17.96 -12.67
C LEU A 254 -17.67 -16.98 -11.99
N LEU A 255 -17.43 -16.74 -10.72
CA LEU A 255 -18.23 -15.80 -9.94
C LEU A 255 -17.62 -14.40 -10.04
N ASN A 256 -18.47 -13.40 -10.26
CA ASN A 256 -18.13 -11.99 -10.17
C ASN A 256 -18.72 -11.44 -8.87
N ILE A 257 -17.86 -11.21 -7.87
CA ILE A 257 -18.26 -10.71 -6.54
C ILE A 257 -18.15 -9.19 -6.54
N SER A 258 -19.27 -8.53 -6.35
CA SER A 258 -19.36 -7.06 -6.28
C SER A 258 -19.15 -6.50 -4.88
N GLN A 259 -19.32 -7.32 -3.84
CA GLN A 259 -19.16 -6.93 -2.44
C GLN A 259 -18.65 -8.11 -1.63
N SER A 260 -17.63 -7.86 -0.79
CA SER A 260 -17.13 -8.80 0.21
C SER A 260 -16.96 -8.07 1.54
N GLU A 261 -17.56 -8.61 2.58
CA GLU A 261 -17.45 -8.10 3.95
C GLU A 261 -16.99 -9.21 4.86
N MET A 262 -16.02 -8.92 5.74
CA MET A 262 -15.50 -9.83 6.74
C MET A 262 -15.69 -9.23 8.13
N THR A 263 -16.23 -10.03 9.02
CA THR A 263 -16.26 -9.75 10.45
C THR A 263 -15.65 -10.92 11.21
N TYR A 264 -15.08 -10.66 12.38
CA TYR A 264 -14.56 -11.73 13.22
C TYR A 264 -14.64 -11.39 14.70
N GLN A 265 -14.57 -12.43 15.53
CA GLN A 265 -14.50 -12.32 16.96
C GLN A 265 -13.54 -13.36 17.55
N PHE A 266 -12.94 -13.02 18.69
CA PHE A 266 -12.10 -13.95 19.43
C PHE A 266 -12.96 -14.89 20.30
N VAL A 267 -12.75 -16.19 20.16
CA VAL A 267 -13.40 -17.20 21.02
C VAL A 267 -12.53 -17.42 22.26
N PRO A 268 -13.02 -17.11 23.46
CA PRO A 268 -12.22 -17.24 24.67
C PRO A 268 -11.75 -18.68 24.93
N ARG A 269 -10.60 -18.81 25.60
CA ARG A 269 -10.13 -20.05 26.22
C ARG A 269 -10.31 -19.90 27.73
N GLU A 270 -11.01 -20.83 28.37
CA GLU A 270 -11.19 -20.81 29.82
C GLU A 270 -9.83 -20.83 30.54
N GLY A 271 -9.70 -19.97 31.53
CA GLY A 271 -8.48 -19.88 32.35
C GLY A 271 -7.25 -19.29 31.60
N SER A 272 -7.41 -18.79 30.39
CA SER A 272 -6.33 -18.19 29.60
C SER A 272 -6.70 -16.78 29.14
N GLY A 273 -5.73 -15.86 29.14
CA GLY A 273 -5.89 -14.51 28.59
C GLY A 273 -5.95 -14.47 27.06
N VAL A 274 -5.51 -15.54 26.37
CA VAL A 274 -5.48 -15.65 24.91
C VAL A 274 -6.66 -16.47 24.38
N PRO A 275 -7.18 -16.16 23.16
CA PRO A 275 -8.28 -16.90 22.58
C PRO A 275 -7.85 -18.32 22.13
N ARG A 276 -8.83 -19.22 22.05
CA ARG A 276 -8.62 -20.54 21.44
C ARG A 276 -8.87 -20.54 19.93
N ALA A 277 -9.68 -19.61 19.44
CA ALA A 277 -10.04 -19.53 18.03
C ALA A 277 -10.36 -18.08 17.62
N ILE A 278 -10.23 -17.83 16.31
CA ILE A 278 -10.74 -16.64 15.61
C ILE A 278 -11.93 -17.11 14.80
N ASP A 279 -13.14 -16.67 15.16
CA ASP A 279 -14.39 -17.02 14.48
C ASP A 279 -14.70 -15.93 13.46
N MET A 280 -14.57 -16.26 12.17
CA MET A 280 -14.67 -15.36 11.04
C MET A 280 -15.94 -15.62 10.25
N HIS A 281 -16.68 -14.57 9.95
CA HIS A 281 -17.85 -14.59 9.08
C HIS A 281 -17.65 -13.68 7.88
N ILE A 282 -17.75 -14.28 6.67
CA ILE A 282 -17.49 -13.62 5.39
C ILE A 282 -18.75 -13.71 4.55
N VAL A 283 -19.28 -12.56 4.15
CA VAL A 283 -20.46 -12.46 3.29
C VAL A 283 -20.01 -11.87 1.94
N MET A 284 -20.29 -12.59 0.86
CA MET A 284 -19.98 -12.17 -0.49
C MET A 284 -21.25 -12.09 -1.32
N LYS A 285 -21.44 -10.99 -2.06
CA LYS A 285 -22.55 -10.80 -3.00
C LYS A 285 -22.02 -10.67 -4.41
N GLY A 286 -22.72 -11.29 -5.37
CA GLY A 286 -22.27 -11.26 -6.76
C GLY A 286 -23.22 -11.99 -7.71
N ILE A 287 -22.71 -12.27 -8.89
CA ILE A 287 -23.40 -13.02 -9.95
C ILE A 287 -22.50 -14.12 -10.49
N ILE A 288 -23.06 -15.08 -11.20
CA ILE A 288 -22.28 -15.99 -12.04
C ILE A 288 -21.98 -15.24 -13.34
N GLY A 289 -20.71 -14.93 -13.59
CA GLY A 289 -20.25 -14.20 -14.78
C GLY A 289 -20.06 -15.14 -15.98
N GLU A 290 -19.56 -16.37 -15.74
CA GLU A 290 -19.33 -17.36 -16.77
C GLU A 290 -19.64 -18.78 -16.26
N SER A 291 -20.08 -19.65 -17.14
CA SER A 291 -20.27 -21.07 -16.89
C SER A 291 -19.95 -21.88 -18.14
N ASN A 292 -19.37 -23.07 -17.95
CA ASN A 292 -19.16 -24.04 -19.03
C ASN A 292 -20.39 -24.92 -19.32
N LYS A 293 -21.53 -24.68 -18.65
CA LYS A 293 -22.79 -25.40 -18.80
C LYS A 293 -23.97 -24.44 -18.68
N ASP A 294 -25.10 -24.85 -19.22
CA ASP A 294 -26.38 -24.17 -19.05
C ASP A 294 -26.76 -24.14 -17.56
N LEU A 295 -27.17 -22.99 -17.11
CA LEU A 295 -27.54 -22.72 -15.71
C LEU A 295 -29.06 -22.66 -15.58
N SER A 296 -29.56 -22.97 -14.39
CA SER A 296 -30.95 -22.82 -14.04
C SER A 296 -31.09 -21.98 -12.77
N ILE A 297 -31.91 -20.93 -12.82
CA ILE A 297 -32.22 -20.08 -11.66
C ILE A 297 -32.80 -20.92 -10.50
N ALA A 298 -33.56 -21.97 -10.81
CA ALA A 298 -34.10 -22.88 -9.81
C ALA A 298 -33.00 -23.59 -8.97
N LYS A 299 -31.76 -23.63 -9.43
CA LYS A 299 -30.61 -24.22 -8.75
C LYS A 299 -29.70 -23.18 -8.08
N LEU A 300 -30.10 -21.93 -7.99
CA LEU A 300 -29.29 -20.86 -7.45
C LEU A 300 -28.80 -21.16 -6.02
N ASP A 301 -29.64 -21.76 -5.18
CA ASP A 301 -29.27 -22.19 -3.83
C ASP A 301 -28.20 -23.30 -3.82
N GLU A 302 -28.20 -24.17 -4.82
CA GLU A 302 -27.14 -25.16 -4.98
C GLU A 302 -25.81 -24.49 -5.36
N TYR A 303 -25.84 -23.52 -6.27
CA TYR A 303 -24.65 -22.75 -6.66
C TYR A 303 -24.12 -21.91 -5.50
N ASN A 304 -25.00 -21.29 -4.70
CA ASN A 304 -24.62 -20.56 -3.49
C ASN A 304 -23.88 -21.46 -2.49
N ARG A 305 -24.42 -22.66 -2.20
CA ARG A 305 -23.77 -23.63 -1.29
C ARG A 305 -22.43 -24.11 -1.82
N LEU A 306 -22.36 -24.40 -3.12
CA LEU A 306 -21.11 -24.81 -3.76
C LEU A 306 -20.06 -23.71 -3.69
N ALA A 307 -20.42 -22.48 -4.06
CA ALA A 307 -19.57 -21.31 -4.00
C ALA A 307 -19.04 -21.05 -2.59
N SER A 308 -19.94 -21.06 -1.61
CA SER A 308 -19.59 -20.86 -0.19
C SER A 308 -18.57 -21.89 0.29
N LYS A 309 -18.75 -23.16 -0.07
CA LYS A 309 -17.84 -24.24 0.31
C LYS A 309 -16.45 -24.06 -0.31
N GLU A 310 -16.38 -23.81 -1.61
CA GLU A 310 -15.12 -23.67 -2.34
C GLU A 310 -14.34 -22.42 -1.93
N VAL A 311 -15.03 -21.30 -1.78
CA VAL A 311 -14.40 -20.05 -1.32
C VAL A 311 -13.89 -20.20 0.12
N LYS A 312 -14.67 -20.83 1.01
CA LYS A 312 -14.24 -21.13 2.38
C LYS A 312 -12.93 -21.92 2.41
N GLN A 313 -12.81 -22.97 1.60
CA GLN A 313 -11.61 -23.80 1.58
C GLN A 313 -10.37 -23.00 1.13
N LYS A 314 -10.51 -22.17 0.09
CA LYS A 314 -9.43 -21.32 -0.42
C LYS A 314 -8.97 -20.28 0.59
N ILE A 315 -9.91 -19.60 1.24
CA ILE A 315 -9.61 -18.61 2.27
C ILE A 315 -8.97 -19.25 3.50
N LEU A 316 -9.52 -20.37 3.98
CA LEU A 316 -8.97 -21.07 5.14
C LEU A 316 -7.54 -21.55 4.88
N HIS A 317 -7.29 -22.12 3.69
CA HIS A 317 -5.93 -22.54 3.30
C HIS A 317 -4.94 -21.34 3.31
N PHE A 318 -5.37 -20.19 2.79
CA PHE A 318 -4.54 -18.98 2.80
C PHE A 318 -4.26 -18.47 4.23
N LEU A 319 -5.27 -18.45 5.11
CA LEU A 319 -5.10 -18.04 6.51
C LEU A 319 -4.15 -18.98 7.26
N ILE A 320 -4.29 -20.30 7.06
CA ILE A 320 -3.40 -21.30 7.67
C ILE A 320 -1.96 -21.11 7.15
N LYS A 321 -1.76 -20.89 5.86
CA LYS A 321 -0.43 -20.61 5.31
C LYS A 321 0.22 -19.39 5.98
N MET A 322 -0.51 -18.28 6.14
CA MET A 322 0.01 -17.10 6.84
C MET A 322 0.38 -17.42 8.30
N GLN A 323 -0.45 -18.19 8.97
CA GLN A 323 -0.23 -18.60 10.36
C GLN A 323 0.98 -19.54 10.51
N GLU A 324 1.14 -20.53 9.62
CA GLU A 324 2.29 -21.45 9.59
C GLU A 324 3.61 -20.70 9.38
N GLU A 325 3.58 -19.63 8.61
CA GLU A 325 4.70 -18.70 8.43
C GLU A 325 4.84 -17.68 9.57
N ASN A 326 3.98 -17.76 10.59
CA ASN A 326 3.89 -16.82 11.73
C ASN A 326 3.68 -15.36 11.29
N LEU A 327 2.85 -15.17 10.24
CA LEU A 327 2.50 -13.87 9.67
C LEU A 327 1.07 -13.48 10.03
N ASP A 328 0.88 -12.23 10.40
CA ASP A 328 -0.43 -11.63 10.66
C ASP A 328 -0.66 -10.37 9.82
N PRO A 329 -0.91 -10.50 8.51
CA PRO A 329 -1.16 -9.34 7.65
C PRO A 329 -2.54 -8.70 7.88
N PHE A 330 -3.41 -9.34 8.67
CA PHE A 330 -4.75 -8.86 9.00
C PHE A 330 -4.79 -8.08 10.32
N GLY A 331 -3.73 -8.14 11.12
CA GLY A 331 -3.62 -7.45 12.39
C GLY A 331 -4.50 -8.03 13.49
N PHE A 332 -4.71 -9.34 13.52
CA PHE A 332 -5.43 -9.99 14.62
C PHE A 332 -4.74 -9.72 15.96
N GLY A 333 -3.40 -9.78 16.00
CA GLY A 333 -2.61 -9.46 17.18
C GLY A 333 -2.74 -8.00 17.61
N LEU A 334 -2.73 -7.07 16.66
CA LEU A 334 -2.97 -5.67 16.93
C LEU A 334 -4.38 -5.44 17.52
N HIS A 335 -5.41 -6.05 16.93
CA HIS A 335 -6.76 -5.98 17.47
C HIS A 335 -6.88 -6.64 18.85
N PHE A 336 -6.23 -7.78 19.05
CA PHE A 336 -6.18 -8.42 20.36
C PHE A 336 -5.59 -7.49 21.42
N ARG A 337 -4.48 -6.83 21.10
CA ARG A 337 -3.78 -5.89 21.98
C ARG A 337 -4.63 -4.64 22.29
N THR A 338 -5.30 -4.06 21.30
CA THR A 338 -6.01 -2.78 21.44
C THR A 338 -7.39 -2.91 22.10
N THR A 339 -7.95 -4.11 22.17
CA THR A 339 -9.28 -4.37 22.77
C THR A 339 -9.21 -4.86 24.21
N ARG A 340 -8.04 -4.91 24.84
CA ARG A 340 -7.81 -5.38 26.20
C ARG A 340 -6.89 -4.43 26.96
N LEU A 341 -6.87 -4.57 28.30
CA LEU A 341 -5.83 -3.92 29.11
C LEU A 341 -4.48 -4.53 28.70
N TYR A 342 -3.65 -3.72 28.08
CA TYR A 342 -2.36 -4.15 27.58
C TYR A 342 -1.40 -4.46 28.74
N THR A 343 -0.79 -5.64 28.67
CA THR A 343 0.40 -6.00 29.42
C THR A 343 1.37 -6.69 28.44
N GLU A 344 2.66 -6.51 28.63
CA GLU A 344 3.68 -7.13 27.79
C GLU A 344 3.60 -8.67 27.84
N ASP A 345 3.32 -9.21 29.03
CA ASP A 345 3.12 -10.65 29.22
C ASP A 345 1.95 -11.20 28.41
N LEU A 346 0.84 -10.44 28.32
CA LEU A 346 -0.35 -10.86 27.57
C LEU A 346 -0.06 -10.88 26.07
N PHE A 347 0.70 -9.90 25.56
CA PHE A 347 1.06 -9.88 24.14
C PHE A 347 2.07 -10.97 23.81
N THR A 348 3.05 -11.22 24.66
CA THR A 348 3.97 -12.35 24.54
C THR A 348 3.23 -13.69 24.53
N ALA A 349 2.18 -13.83 25.37
CA ALA A 349 1.33 -15.01 25.36
C ALA A 349 0.54 -15.16 24.06
N TRP A 350 0.06 -14.05 23.47
CA TRP A 350 -0.55 -14.04 22.15
C TRP A 350 0.40 -14.54 21.07
N GLN A 351 1.61 -13.98 21.00
CA GLN A 351 2.61 -14.36 19.99
C GLN A 351 2.93 -15.86 20.04
N LYS A 352 3.03 -16.42 21.27
CA LYS A 352 3.26 -17.86 21.46
C LYS A 352 2.06 -18.72 21.08
N ALA A 353 0.86 -18.20 21.27
CA ALA A 353 -0.38 -18.94 21.00
C ALA A 353 -0.85 -18.84 19.56
N TYR A 354 -0.47 -17.77 18.83
CA TYR A 354 -0.98 -17.48 17.50
C TYR A 354 -0.82 -18.63 16.50
N PRO A 355 0.30 -19.39 16.46
CA PRO A 355 0.43 -20.54 15.57
C PRO A 355 -0.59 -21.66 15.81
N ASP A 356 -1.15 -21.74 17.04
CA ASP A 356 -2.08 -22.80 17.47
C ASP A 356 -3.54 -22.30 17.56
N ILE A 357 -3.83 -21.04 17.24
CA ILE A 357 -5.18 -20.49 17.27
C ILE A 357 -5.98 -21.05 16.11
N GLU A 358 -7.14 -21.67 16.37
CA GLU A 358 -8.01 -22.23 15.35
C GLU A 358 -8.71 -21.11 14.54
N PHE A 359 -8.67 -21.17 13.21
CA PHE A 359 -9.52 -20.36 12.34
C PHE A 359 -10.85 -21.06 12.07
N LYS A 360 -11.95 -20.52 12.63
CA LYS A 360 -13.33 -20.93 12.34
C LYS A 360 -13.91 -20.02 11.28
N VAL A 361 -13.86 -20.47 10.01
CA VAL A 361 -14.30 -19.65 8.89
C VAL A 361 -15.68 -20.07 8.43
N THR A 362 -16.61 -19.13 8.37
CA THR A 362 -17.91 -19.27 7.73
C THR A 362 -17.99 -18.32 6.55
N VAL A 363 -18.30 -18.86 5.36
CA VAL A 363 -18.46 -18.07 4.15
C VAL A 363 -19.88 -18.24 3.63
N GLU A 364 -20.55 -17.12 3.38
CA GLU A 364 -21.86 -17.05 2.77
C GLU A 364 -21.77 -16.30 1.44
N VAL A 365 -21.87 -17.04 0.32
CA VAL A 365 -21.94 -16.45 -1.02
C VAL A 365 -23.42 -16.34 -1.40
N LYS A 366 -23.85 -15.11 -1.74
CA LYS A 366 -25.20 -14.76 -2.20
C LYS A 366 -25.15 -14.32 -3.65
N LEU A 367 -25.40 -15.25 -4.55
CA LEU A 367 -25.53 -14.97 -5.99
C LEU A 367 -26.92 -14.42 -6.28
N GLN A 368 -26.99 -13.32 -7.01
CA GLN A 368 -28.23 -12.60 -7.34
C GLN A 368 -28.83 -13.06 -8.68
N GLY A 369 -28.09 -13.89 -9.44
CA GLY A 369 -28.52 -14.38 -10.74
C GLY A 369 -27.45 -15.20 -11.44
N THR A 370 -27.81 -15.72 -12.61
CA THR A 370 -26.97 -16.51 -13.50
C THR A 370 -26.31 -15.66 -14.61
N GLY A 371 -26.25 -14.34 -14.42
CA GLY A 371 -25.81 -13.37 -15.43
C GLY A 371 -27.00 -12.79 -16.21
N THR A 372 -26.70 -12.15 -17.34
CA THR A 372 -27.73 -11.52 -18.22
C THR A 372 -28.34 -12.49 -19.26
N ILE A 373 -27.88 -13.73 -19.29
CA ILE A 373 -28.36 -14.77 -20.22
C ILE A 373 -29.11 -15.80 -19.35
N GLU A 374 -30.42 -15.95 -19.62
CA GLU A 374 -31.25 -17.01 -19.10
C GLU A 374 -31.11 -18.26 -19.94
#